data_b4ab812298c0019049fa35eee92ade7e
#
_entry.id   b4ab812298c0019049fa35eee92ade7e
#
_cell.length_a   1.000
_cell.length_b   1.000
_cell.length_c   1.000
_cell.angle_alpha   90.00
_cell.angle_beta   90.00
_cell.angle_gamma   90.00
#
_symmetry.space_group_name_H-M   'P 1'
#
loop_
_entity.id
_entity.type
_entity.pdbx_description
1 polymer ?
#
loop_
_entity_poly.entity_id
_entity_poly.type
_entity_poly.pdbx_seq_one_letter_code
_entity_poly.pdbx_strand_id
1 'polypeptide(L)'
;MSVIMVAIIDIEDEDKYLEYQNKVLPMFEELGVDVLAVDDSPKAIEGEARNQRIVVLRFTDEKGFYGWYESEAYKAIKPIRLNASQGEVHLLQELNLRF
;
A
#
# COMPACT_ATOMS: atom_id res chain seq x y z
N MET A 1 -18.51 1.45 -4.95
CA MET A 1 -18.04 1.83 -3.61
C MET A 1 -16.54 1.80 -3.57
N SER A 2 -15.96 2.83 -3.00
CA SER A 2 -14.51 2.87 -2.86
C SER A 2 -14.00 1.83 -1.88
N VAL A 3 -12.75 1.44 -2.06
CA VAL A 3 -12.07 0.48 -1.20
C VAL A 3 -10.77 1.09 -0.69
N ILE A 4 -10.37 0.66 0.48
CA ILE A 4 -9.16 1.11 1.14
C ILE A 4 -8.19 -0.06 1.21
N MET A 5 -6.99 0.13 0.67
CA MET A 5 -5.92 -0.84 0.83
C MET A 5 -5.04 -0.42 2.00
N VAL A 6 -4.78 -1.33 2.90
CA VAL A 6 -3.85 -1.11 4.01
C VAL A 6 -2.73 -2.11 3.89
N ALA A 7 -1.51 -1.62 3.79
CA ALA A 7 -0.31 -2.45 3.79
C ALA A 7 0.47 -2.19 5.07
N ILE A 8 0.87 -3.26 5.75
CA ILE A 8 1.68 -3.22 6.97
C ILE A 8 2.97 -3.94 6.63
N ILE A 9 4.09 -3.22 6.59
CA ILE A 9 5.30 -3.68 5.95
C ILE A 9 6.52 -3.53 6.86
N ASP A 10 7.24 -4.65 7.05
CA ASP A 10 8.57 -4.68 7.64
C ASP A 10 9.60 -4.60 6.51
N ILE A 11 10.29 -3.48 6.39
CA ILE A 11 11.30 -3.29 5.36
C ILE A 11 12.61 -3.88 5.85
N GLU A 12 13.14 -4.85 5.09
CA GLU A 12 14.39 -5.54 5.41
C GLU A 12 15.57 -5.01 4.58
N ASP A 13 15.29 -4.55 3.38
CA ASP A 13 16.29 -3.96 2.48
C ASP A 13 15.74 -2.63 1.97
N GLU A 14 16.19 -1.54 2.59
CA GLU A 14 15.67 -0.21 2.30
C GLU A 14 15.98 0.25 0.88
N ASP A 15 17.14 -0.08 0.35
CA ASP A 15 17.54 0.34 -0.99
C ASP A 15 16.67 -0.33 -2.05
N LYS A 16 16.40 -1.63 -1.90
CA LYS A 16 15.51 -2.35 -2.80
C LYS A 16 14.07 -1.90 -2.67
N TYR A 17 13.63 -1.62 -1.43
CA TYR A 17 12.27 -1.13 -1.23
C TYR A 17 12.11 0.25 -1.88
N LEU A 18 13.11 1.09 -1.80
CA LEU A 18 13.09 2.40 -2.47
C LEU A 18 13.01 2.25 -3.99
N GLU A 19 13.71 1.27 -4.56
CA GLU A 19 13.59 0.95 -5.98
C GLU A 19 12.15 0.60 -6.35
N TYR A 20 11.51 -0.25 -5.54
CA TYR A 20 10.10 -0.60 -5.72
C TYR A 20 9.21 0.65 -5.62
N GLN A 21 9.41 1.46 -4.59
CA GLN A 21 8.62 2.66 -4.34
C GLN A 21 8.70 3.64 -5.53
N ASN A 22 9.90 3.84 -6.06
CA ASN A 22 10.10 4.74 -7.20
C ASN A 22 9.42 4.25 -8.46
N LYS A 23 9.15 2.95 -8.56
CA LYS A 23 8.44 2.36 -9.70
C LYS A 23 6.94 2.33 -9.51
N VAL A 24 6.47 2.13 -8.29
CA VAL A 24 5.03 2.02 -8.03
C VAL A 24 4.32 3.36 -7.92
N LEU A 25 4.98 4.39 -7.38
CA LEU A 25 4.36 5.70 -7.20
C LEU A 25 3.85 6.33 -8.51
N PRO A 26 4.61 6.29 -9.61
CA PRO A 26 4.09 6.79 -10.88
C PRO A 26 2.84 6.04 -11.36
N MET A 27 2.71 4.75 -11.05
CA MET A 27 1.50 3.99 -11.39
C MET A 27 0.28 4.53 -10.65
N PHE A 28 0.43 4.85 -9.37
CA PHE A 28 -0.67 5.42 -8.58
C PHE A 28 -1.07 6.79 -9.12
N GLU A 29 -0.11 7.61 -9.48
CA GLU A 29 -0.39 8.92 -10.07
C GLU A 29 -1.15 8.79 -11.39
N GLU A 30 -0.69 7.91 -12.27
CA GLU A 30 -1.32 7.68 -13.57
C GLU A 30 -2.75 7.15 -13.43
N LEU A 31 -2.99 6.25 -12.49
CA LEU A 31 -4.30 5.64 -12.27
C LEU A 31 -5.23 6.48 -11.41
N GLY A 32 -4.75 7.58 -10.85
CA GLY A 32 -5.54 8.43 -9.98
C GLY A 32 -5.86 7.81 -8.63
N VAL A 33 -4.96 6.95 -8.13
CA VAL A 33 -5.11 6.35 -6.81
C VAL A 33 -4.76 7.37 -5.74
N ASP A 34 -5.62 7.51 -4.74
CA ASP A 34 -5.35 8.40 -3.62
C ASP A 34 -4.42 7.74 -2.61
N VAL A 35 -3.23 8.30 -2.45
CA VAL A 35 -2.31 7.87 -1.39
C VAL A 35 -2.68 8.65 -0.14
N LEU A 36 -3.35 7.99 0.80
CA LEU A 36 -3.91 8.65 1.98
C LEU A 36 -2.89 8.80 3.11
N ALA A 37 -2.03 7.82 3.29
CA ALA A 37 -1.01 7.86 4.33
C ALA A 37 0.13 6.92 3.99
N VAL A 38 1.33 7.34 4.33
CA VAL A 38 2.54 6.51 4.35
C VAL A 38 3.31 6.92 5.60
N ASP A 39 3.43 6.02 6.56
CA ASP A 39 4.09 6.34 7.83
C ASP A 39 5.03 5.21 8.22
N ASP A 40 6.29 5.55 8.42
CA ASP A 40 7.34 4.59 8.77
C ASP A 40 7.36 4.26 10.27
N SER A 41 6.72 5.10 11.09
CA SER A 41 6.74 4.96 12.55
C SER A 41 5.42 5.40 13.15
N PRO A 42 4.33 4.65 12.89
CA PRO A 42 3.02 4.99 13.43
C PRO A 42 3.08 5.07 14.95
N LYS A 43 2.40 6.07 15.53
CA LYS A 43 2.30 6.18 16.98
C LYS A 43 1.30 5.16 17.49
N ALA A 44 1.72 4.37 18.45
CA ALA A 44 0.81 3.46 19.14
C ALA A 44 0.04 4.25 20.21
N ILE A 45 -1.25 4.43 19.98
CA ILE A 45 -2.13 5.07 20.97
C ILE A 45 -2.53 4.04 22.03
N GLU A 46 -2.73 2.80 21.59
CA GLU A 46 -2.94 1.64 22.44
C GLU A 46 -2.15 0.48 21.86
N GLY A 47 -1.62 -0.37 22.71
CA GLY A 47 -0.82 -1.53 22.30
C GLY A 47 0.65 -1.19 22.13
N GLU A 48 1.37 -2.07 21.46
CA GLU A 48 2.80 -1.92 21.27
C GLU A 48 3.12 -1.06 20.04
N ALA A 49 4.12 -0.18 20.20
CA ALA A 49 4.69 0.53 19.08
C ALA A 49 5.48 -0.45 18.21
N ARG A 50 5.28 -0.41 16.88
CA ARG A 50 5.97 -1.28 15.93
C ARG A 50 6.67 -0.43 14.89
N ASN A 51 7.88 -0.83 14.52
CA ASN A 51 8.65 -0.17 13.47
C ASN A 51 8.26 -0.73 12.10
N GLN A 52 6.98 -0.60 11.78
CA GLN A 52 6.44 -1.06 10.51
C GLN A 52 5.92 0.13 9.71
N ARG A 53 6.21 0.13 8.42
CA ARG A 53 5.58 1.12 7.53
C ARG A 53 4.12 0.74 7.32
N ILE A 54 3.24 1.70 7.50
CA ILE A 54 1.82 1.52 7.15
C ILE A 54 1.51 2.42 5.96
N VAL A 55 0.94 1.81 4.93
CA VAL A 55 0.52 2.49 3.70
C VAL A 55 -0.99 2.37 3.59
N VAL A 56 -1.67 3.48 3.35
CA VAL A 56 -3.12 3.50 3.16
C VAL A 56 -3.43 4.16 1.83
N LEU A 57 -4.09 3.42 0.96
CA LEU A 57 -4.49 3.88 -0.38
C LEU A 57 -6.00 3.77 -0.53
N ARG A 58 -6.58 4.68 -1.33
CA ARG A 58 -7.98 4.57 -1.72
C ARG A 58 -8.08 4.34 -3.22
N PHE A 59 -8.86 3.33 -3.61
CA PHE A 59 -9.22 3.06 -5.00
C PHE A 59 -10.71 3.33 -5.19
N THR A 60 -11.10 3.72 -6.39
CA THR A 60 -12.48 4.05 -6.71
C THR A 60 -13.43 2.88 -6.45
N ASP A 61 -12.98 1.67 -6.72
CA ASP A 61 -13.74 0.44 -6.48
C ASP A 61 -12.78 -0.75 -6.42
N GLU A 62 -13.34 -1.90 -6.08
CA GLU A 62 -12.58 -3.16 -5.99
C GLU A 62 -12.00 -3.57 -7.34
N LYS A 63 -12.75 -3.34 -8.42
CA LYS A 63 -12.29 -3.62 -9.78
C LYS A 63 -11.05 -2.80 -10.13
N GLY A 64 -11.01 -1.55 -9.72
CA GLY A 64 -9.85 -0.68 -9.92
C GLY A 64 -8.63 -1.17 -9.17
N PHE A 65 -8.82 -1.65 -7.95
CA PHE A 65 -7.74 -2.23 -7.16
C PHE A 65 -7.15 -3.46 -7.87
N TYR A 66 -7.97 -4.43 -8.23
CA TYR A 66 -7.48 -5.64 -8.89
C TYR A 66 -6.93 -5.36 -10.27
N GLY A 67 -7.48 -4.37 -10.98
CA GLY A 67 -6.94 -3.93 -12.26
C GLY A 67 -5.50 -3.49 -12.18
N TRP A 68 -5.12 -2.84 -11.08
CA TRP A 68 -3.73 -2.48 -10.81
C TRP A 68 -2.94 -3.68 -10.27
N TYR A 69 -3.45 -4.32 -9.23
CA TYR A 69 -2.71 -5.36 -8.50
C TYR A 69 -2.35 -6.56 -9.39
N GLU A 70 -3.26 -6.93 -10.29
CA GLU A 70 -3.08 -8.04 -11.20
C GLU A 70 -2.55 -7.64 -12.58
N SER A 71 -2.23 -6.35 -12.77
CA SER A 71 -1.68 -5.88 -14.05
C SER A 71 -0.30 -6.44 -14.31
N GLU A 72 0.05 -6.58 -15.59
CA GLU A 72 1.39 -7.01 -15.97
C GLU A 72 2.46 -6.03 -15.49
N ALA A 73 2.16 -4.74 -15.53
CA ALA A 73 3.08 -3.71 -15.06
C ALA A 73 3.40 -3.88 -13.56
N TYR A 74 2.38 -4.12 -12.73
CA TYR A 74 2.61 -4.31 -11.30
C TYR A 74 3.27 -5.66 -11.01
N LYS A 75 2.88 -6.72 -11.69
CA LYS A 75 3.49 -8.04 -11.53
C LYS A 75 4.99 -8.00 -11.81
N ALA A 76 5.43 -7.13 -12.70
CA ALA A 76 6.85 -7.00 -13.03
C ALA A 76 7.67 -6.42 -11.88
N ILE A 77 7.08 -5.55 -11.04
CA ILE A 77 7.79 -4.89 -9.94
C ILE A 77 7.50 -5.49 -8.56
N LYS A 78 6.40 -6.22 -8.41
CA LYS A 78 6.02 -6.83 -7.15
C LYS A 78 7.12 -7.69 -6.51
N PRO A 79 7.87 -8.51 -7.26
CA PRO A 79 8.96 -9.28 -6.67
C PRO A 79 10.02 -8.43 -5.96
N ILE A 80 10.24 -7.20 -6.40
CA ILE A 80 11.18 -6.28 -5.73
C ILE A 80 10.72 -6.05 -4.29
N ARG A 81 9.42 -5.77 -4.09
CA ARG A 81 8.85 -5.58 -2.76
C ARG A 81 8.92 -6.85 -1.93
N LEU A 82 8.57 -7.99 -2.51
CA LEU A 82 8.56 -9.28 -1.81
C LEU A 82 9.95 -9.70 -1.35
N ASN A 83 10.99 -9.35 -2.11
CA ASN A 83 12.37 -9.65 -1.75
C ASN A 83 12.97 -8.64 -0.77
N ALA A 84 12.38 -7.46 -0.65
CA ALA A 84 12.90 -6.38 0.19
C ALA A 84 12.19 -6.26 1.53
N SER A 85 11.07 -6.97 1.72
CA SER A 85 10.21 -6.76 2.88
C SER A 85 9.36 -7.98 3.19
N GLN A 86 8.76 -7.96 4.37
CA GLN A 86 7.70 -8.87 4.76
C GLN A 86 6.51 -8.05 5.24
N GLY A 87 5.31 -8.56 5.04
CA GLY A 87 4.16 -7.83 5.50
C GLY A 87 2.84 -8.39 5.03
N GLU A 88 1.82 -7.58 5.27
CA GLU A 88 0.45 -7.91 4.97
C GLU A 88 -0.18 -6.80 4.14
N VAL A 89 -1.09 -7.19 3.25
CA VAL A 89 -1.90 -6.25 2.48
C VAL A 89 -3.35 -6.66 2.66
N HIS A 90 -4.17 -5.71 3.09
CA HIS A 90 -5.60 -5.93 3.32
C HIS A 90 -6.42 -4.95 2.50
N LEU A 91 -7.55 -5.43 1.99
CA LEU A 91 -8.49 -4.59 1.25
C LEU A 91 -9.78 -4.47 2.06
N LEU A 92 -10.17 -3.23 2.35
CA LEU A 92 -11.33 -2.92 3.17
C LEU A 92 -12.37 -2.18 2.34
N GLN A 93 -13.63 -2.40 2.66
CA GLN A 93 -14.71 -1.57 2.12
C GLN A 93 -14.73 -0.25 2.86
N GLU A 94 -14.73 0.85 2.13
CA GLU A 94 -14.83 2.16 2.75
C GLU A 94 -16.27 2.36 3.23
N LEU A 95 -16.41 2.72 4.49
CA LEU A 95 -17.70 3.04 5.05
C LEU A 95 -18.04 4.49 4.76
N ASN A 96 -19.12 4.72 4.05
CA ASN A 96 -19.59 6.06 3.72
C ASN A 96 -20.73 6.47 4.68
N LEU A 97 -20.40 6.48 5.96
CA LEU A 97 -21.32 6.82 7.03
C LEU A 97 -20.82 8.05 7.77
N ARG A 98 -21.72 8.96 8.07
CA ARG A 98 -21.40 10.15 8.86
C ARG A 98 -22.04 10.04 10.24
N PHE A 99 -21.25 10.30 11.24
CA PHE A 99 -21.70 10.33 12.62
C PHE A 99 -21.98 11.75 13.07
#